data_0330b211d0c4cac2c47eb1346b6ec047
#
_entry.id   0330b211d0c4cac2c47eb1346b6ec047
#
_cell.length_a   1.000
_cell.length_b   1.000
_cell.length_c   1.000
_cell.angle_alpha   90.00
_cell.angle_beta   90.00
_cell.angle_gamma   90.00
#
_symmetry.space_group_name_H-M   'P 1'
#
loop_
_entity.id
_entity.type
_entity.pdbx_description
1 polymer ?
#
loop_
_entity_poly.entity_id
_entity_poly.type
_entity_poly.pdbx_seq_one_letter_code
_entity_poly.pdbx_strand_id
1 'polypeptide(L)'
;PYTIRLVSEITESNGSSSMATVCGGSLALMDAGVPLKRPVAGIAMGLIKEGDDFAVLSDILGDEDHLGDMDFKVAGSDAGVTSLQMDIKITSITPEIMSIALEQARYGRIHILGEMSKALTSAREDLADSAPKITTLKIPVDKIRDIIGPGGKIIREICEETGAKIDIEEDGTVKVAAVTGPSGEGAVARVRGIVAGPGPWGIFGGRGG
;
A
#
# COMPACT_ATOMS: atom_id res chain seq x y z
N PRO A 1 -5.01 3.46 9.35
CA PRO A 1 -5.22 2.61 10.53
C PRO A 1 -4.54 1.23 10.40
N TYR A 2 -3.78 0.99 9.30
CA TYR A 2 -3.11 -0.29 9.03
C TYR A 2 -1.61 -0.19 9.24
N THR A 3 -1.00 -1.29 9.69
CA THR A 3 0.45 -1.50 9.61
C THR A 3 0.74 -2.24 8.30
N ILE A 4 1.61 -1.66 7.47
CA ILE A 4 1.99 -2.24 6.18
C ILE A 4 3.40 -2.82 6.30
N ARG A 5 3.56 -4.09 5.95
CA ARG A 5 4.85 -4.74 5.80
C ARG A 5 5.05 -5.11 4.33
N LEU A 6 6.08 -4.52 3.73
CA LEU A 6 6.52 -4.85 2.37
C LEU A 6 7.69 -5.83 2.45
N VAL A 7 7.56 -6.97 1.80
CA VAL A 7 8.60 -7.99 1.71
C VAL A 7 8.96 -8.18 0.25
N SER A 8 10.24 -8.09 -0.07
CA SER A 8 10.77 -8.33 -1.40
C SER A 8 11.84 -9.42 -1.33
N GLU A 9 11.71 -10.44 -2.15
CA GLU A 9 12.67 -11.52 -2.28
C GLU A 9 13.18 -11.54 -3.73
N ILE A 10 14.45 -11.23 -3.91
CA ILE A 10 15.10 -11.23 -5.22
C ILE A 10 15.84 -12.54 -5.38
N THR A 11 15.36 -13.39 -6.27
CA THR A 11 15.91 -14.73 -6.49
C THR A 11 17.09 -14.73 -7.46
N GLU A 12 17.11 -13.78 -8.39
CA GLU A 12 18.17 -13.61 -9.38
C GLU A 12 18.20 -12.17 -9.86
N SER A 13 19.39 -11.58 -10.02
CA SER A 13 19.56 -10.21 -10.49
C SER A 13 20.92 -10.01 -11.16
N ASN A 14 20.94 -9.24 -12.24
CA ASN A 14 22.15 -8.68 -12.83
C ASN A 14 21.95 -7.18 -13.08
N GLY A 15 21.66 -6.48 -12.04
CA GLY A 15 21.34 -5.06 -11.99
C GLY A 15 20.94 -4.68 -10.58
N SER A 16 20.21 -3.58 -10.40
CA SER A 16 19.81 -3.11 -9.08
C SER A 16 18.60 -3.86 -8.52
N SER A 17 18.83 -4.82 -7.64
CA SER A 17 17.76 -5.49 -6.88
C SER A 17 16.95 -4.52 -6.00
N SER A 18 17.60 -3.50 -5.43
CA SER A 18 16.93 -2.48 -4.63
C SER A 18 15.97 -1.62 -5.45
N MET A 19 16.32 -1.25 -6.67
CA MET A 19 15.44 -0.46 -7.53
C MET A 19 14.32 -1.31 -8.13
N ALA A 20 14.55 -2.58 -8.41
CA ALA A 20 13.50 -3.56 -8.71
C ALA A 20 12.50 -3.67 -7.55
N THR A 21 12.98 -3.71 -6.30
CA THR A 21 12.13 -3.71 -5.09
C THR A 21 11.30 -2.44 -4.97
N VAL A 22 11.84 -1.26 -5.29
CA VAL A 22 11.07 0.00 -5.31
C VAL A 22 9.91 -0.08 -6.30
N CYS A 23 10.19 -0.50 -7.54
CA CYS A 23 9.18 -0.61 -8.59
C CYS A 23 8.12 -1.68 -8.26
N GLY A 24 8.56 -2.89 -7.91
CA GLY A 24 7.68 -4.00 -7.54
C GLY A 24 6.85 -3.71 -6.28
N GLY A 25 7.46 -3.07 -5.29
CA GLY A 25 6.79 -2.64 -4.07
C GLY A 25 5.71 -1.58 -4.33
N SER A 26 5.97 -0.62 -5.22
CA SER A 26 4.98 0.36 -5.65
C SER A 26 3.77 -0.33 -6.32
N LEU A 27 4.02 -1.25 -7.25
CA LEU A 27 2.96 -2.03 -7.91
C LEU A 27 2.19 -2.91 -6.92
N ALA A 28 2.87 -3.58 -6.00
CA ALA A 28 2.25 -4.45 -5.00
C ALA A 28 1.32 -3.66 -4.05
N LEU A 29 1.73 -2.47 -3.62
CA LEU A 29 0.89 -1.59 -2.81
C LEU A 29 -0.35 -1.11 -3.59
N MET A 30 -0.18 -0.76 -4.86
CA MET A 30 -1.28 -0.36 -5.73
C MET A 30 -2.26 -1.51 -5.95
N ASP A 31 -1.76 -2.72 -6.20
CA ASP A 31 -2.58 -3.92 -6.40
C ASP A 31 -3.34 -4.33 -5.12
N ALA A 32 -2.74 -4.13 -3.96
CA ALA A 32 -3.39 -4.36 -2.67
C ALA A 32 -4.47 -3.32 -2.32
N GLY A 33 -4.65 -2.26 -3.12
CA GLY A 33 -5.60 -1.18 -2.86
C GLY A 33 -5.12 -0.17 -1.82
N VAL A 34 -3.81 -0.10 -1.58
CA VAL A 34 -3.25 0.95 -0.72
C VAL A 34 -3.28 2.29 -1.47
N PRO A 35 -3.91 3.34 -0.91
CA PRO A 35 -4.09 4.61 -1.60
C PRO A 35 -2.77 5.39 -1.70
N LEU A 36 -1.94 5.04 -2.66
CA LEU A 36 -0.72 5.80 -2.96
C LEU A 36 -1.07 7.13 -3.61
N LYS A 37 -0.38 8.18 -3.22
CA LYS A 37 -0.54 9.49 -3.87
C LYS A 37 -0.11 9.45 -5.34
N ARG A 38 0.96 8.72 -5.64
CA ARG A 38 1.55 8.52 -6.98
C ARG A 38 2.35 7.22 -7.02
N PRO A 39 2.43 6.54 -8.17
CA PRO A 39 3.40 5.46 -8.37
C PRO A 39 4.83 5.98 -8.21
N VAL A 40 5.71 5.13 -7.71
CA VAL A 40 7.13 5.41 -7.53
C VAL A 40 7.93 4.37 -8.29
N ALA A 41 8.85 4.84 -9.14
CA ALA A 41 9.86 4.01 -9.79
C ALA A 41 11.25 4.33 -9.26
N GLY A 42 12.16 3.39 -9.39
CA GLY A 42 13.56 3.55 -9.06
C GLY A 42 14.45 3.14 -10.21
N ILE A 43 15.60 3.80 -10.34
CA ILE A 43 16.65 3.50 -11.31
C ILE A 43 18.02 3.60 -10.65
N ALA A 44 18.92 2.69 -11.01
CA ALA A 44 20.32 2.76 -10.63
C ALA A 44 21.13 3.37 -11.77
N MET A 45 21.94 4.36 -11.43
CA MET A 45 22.77 5.12 -12.34
C MET A 45 24.24 4.95 -11.97
N GLY A 46 25.11 5.08 -12.95
CA GLY A 46 26.55 5.06 -12.76
C GLY A 46 27.25 6.24 -13.40
N LEU A 47 28.48 6.46 -12.99
CA LEU A 47 29.39 7.45 -13.59
C LEU A 47 30.74 6.80 -13.85
N ILE A 48 31.30 7.07 -15.01
CA ILE A 48 32.71 6.82 -15.33
C ILE A 48 33.33 8.18 -15.65
N LYS A 49 34.48 8.48 -15.05
CA LYS A 49 35.19 9.77 -15.23
C LYS A 49 36.67 9.55 -15.45
N GLU A 50 37.17 10.03 -16.60
CA GLU A 50 38.59 10.02 -16.95
C GLU A 50 39.06 11.44 -17.21
N GLY A 51 39.85 12.00 -16.31
CA GLY A 51 40.30 13.40 -16.41
C GLY A 51 39.10 14.35 -16.34
N ASP A 52 38.90 15.11 -17.41
CA ASP A 52 37.77 16.04 -17.54
C ASP A 52 36.58 15.43 -18.28
N ASP A 53 36.77 14.27 -18.94
CA ASP A 53 35.71 13.56 -19.64
C ASP A 53 34.91 12.67 -18.65
N PHE A 54 33.63 12.55 -18.92
CA PHE A 54 32.76 11.68 -18.12
C PHE A 54 31.61 11.09 -18.95
N ALA A 55 31.11 9.95 -18.50
CA ALA A 55 29.90 9.31 -19.02
C ALA A 55 28.96 8.90 -17.88
N VAL A 56 27.68 9.25 -18.01
CA VAL A 56 26.62 8.81 -17.10
C VAL A 56 25.96 7.57 -17.68
N LEU A 57 25.87 6.51 -16.88
CA LEU A 57 25.25 5.25 -17.26
C LEU A 57 23.86 5.13 -16.61
N SER A 58 22.89 4.60 -17.36
CA SER A 58 21.52 4.34 -16.87
C SER A 58 21.30 2.85 -16.73
N ASP A 59 20.62 2.46 -15.63
CA ASP A 59 20.26 1.06 -15.35
C ASP A 59 21.48 0.14 -15.34
N ILE A 60 22.42 0.46 -14.47
CA ILE A 60 23.74 -0.19 -14.42
C ILE A 60 23.67 -1.65 -14.01
N LEU A 61 24.52 -2.45 -14.64
CA LEU A 61 24.80 -3.84 -14.26
C LEU A 61 25.70 -3.92 -13.03
N GLY A 62 25.81 -5.11 -12.43
CA GLY A 62 26.67 -5.32 -11.27
C GLY A 62 28.14 -4.98 -11.49
N ASP A 63 28.70 -5.27 -12.68
CA ASP A 63 30.07 -4.93 -13.02
C ASP A 63 30.25 -3.40 -13.19
N GLU A 64 29.27 -2.70 -13.75
CA GLU A 64 29.29 -1.24 -13.89
C GLU A 64 29.16 -0.54 -12.54
N ASP A 65 28.42 -1.11 -11.60
CA ASP A 65 28.38 -0.66 -10.20
C ASP A 65 29.74 -0.83 -9.52
N HIS A 66 30.38 -1.99 -9.68
CA HIS A 66 31.65 -2.29 -9.04
C HIS A 66 32.83 -1.49 -9.60
N LEU A 67 32.88 -1.32 -10.91
CA LEU A 67 34.01 -0.69 -11.63
C LEU A 67 33.82 0.83 -11.84
N GLY A 68 32.60 1.34 -11.68
CA GLY A 68 32.30 2.75 -11.86
C GLY A 68 32.89 3.65 -10.77
N ASP A 69 33.03 4.93 -11.07
CA ASP A 69 33.55 5.96 -10.18
C ASP A 69 32.51 6.52 -9.21
N MET A 70 31.27 6.40 -9.55
CA MET A 70 30.10 6.68 -8.70
C MET A 70 28.95 5.79 -9.12
N ASP A 71 28.21 5.28 -8.17
CA ASP A 71 26.85 4.78 -8.36
C ASP A 71 25.86 5.59 -7.54
N PHE A 72 24.66 5.75 -8.06
CA PHE A 72 23.57 6.39 -7.34
C PHE A 72 22.22 5.82 -7.75
N LYS A 73 21.34 5.76 -6.79
CA LYS A 73 20.00 5.20 -6.92
C LYS A 73 19.00 6.31 -6.70
N VAL A 74 18.10 6.48 -7.66
CA VAL A 74 17.10 7.54 -7.62
C VAL A 74 15.72 6.92 -7.67
N ALA A 75 14.94 7.14 -6.63
CA ALA A 75 13.53 6.79 -6.61
C ALA A 75 12.66 8.05 -6.67
N GLY A 76 11.50 7.95 -7.31
CA GLY A 76 10.58 9.07 -7.41
C GLY A 76 9.38 8.79 -8.30
N SER A 77 8.45 9.74 -8.25
CA SER A 77 7.25 9.77 -9.09
C SER A 77 7.50 10.61 -10.36
N ASP A 78 6.45 10.80 -11.15
CA ASP A 78 6.41 11.76 -12.25
C ASP A 78 6.63 13.22 -11.80
N ALA A 79 6.26 13.53 -10.56
CA ALA A 79 6.38 14.89 -10.00
C ALA A 79 7.79 15.22 -9.48
N GLY A 80 8.63 14.22 -9.20
CA GLY A 80 10.00 14.46 -8.72
C GLY A 80 10.60 13.29 -7.95
N VAL A 81 11.83 13.54 -7.48
CA VAL A 81 12.62 12.60 -6.68
C VAL A 81 12.08 12.53 -5.26
N THR A 82 11.91 11.31 -4.74
CA THR A 82 11.48 11.05 -3.35
C THR A 82 12.62 10.49 -2.50
N SER A 83 13.60 9.84 -3.13
CA SER A 83 14.76 9.28 -2.44
C SER A 83 15.97 9.26 -3.36
N LEU A 84 17.14 9.54 -2.80
CA LEU A 84 18.43 9.48 -3.46
C LEU A 84 19.42 8.77 -2.51
N GLN A 85 20.10 7.75 -3.03
CA GLN A 85 21.26 7.14 -2.38
C GLN A 85 22.44 7.23 -3.35
N MET A 86 23.61 7.56 -2.83
CA MET A 86 24.78 7.80 -3.66
C MET A 86 26.03 7.23 -2.98
N ASP A 87 26.86 6.54 -3.75
CA ASP A 87 28.19 6.10 -3.37
C ASP A 87 29.24 6.68 -4.34
N ILE A 88 30.08 7.55 -3.81
CA ILE A 88 31.12 8.26 -4.58
C ILE A 88 32.46 7.65 -4.25
N LYS A 89 33.13 7.08 -5.24
CA LYS A 89 34.42 6.37 -5.10
C LYS A 89 35.62 7.24 -5.53
N ILE A 90 35.37 8.45 -6.03
CA ILE A 90 36.36 9.44 -6.49
C ILE A 90 36.26 10.74 -5.69
N THR A 91 37.31 11.54 -5.75
CA THR A 91 37.46 12.73 -4.90
C THR A 91 36.65 13.96 -5.31
N SER A 92 36.11 14.00 -6.54
CA SER A 92 35.37 15.17 -7.01
C SER A 92 34.29 14.84 -8.02
N ILE A 93 33.07 15.19 -7.65
CA ILE A 93 31.92 15.26 -8.56
C ILE A 93 31.44 16.72 -8.57
N THR A 94 31.36 17.29 -9.78
CA THR A 94 30.93 18.68 -9.93
C THR A 94 29.40 18.79 -9.89
N PRO A 95 28.84 19.95 -9.51
CA PRO A 95 27.41 20.20 -9.62
C PRO A 95 26.87 20.02 -11.05
N GLU A 96 27.68 20.26 -12.06
CA GLU A 96 27.34 20.06 -13.45
C GLU A 96 27.14 18.59 -13.79
N ILE A 97 28.08 17.71 -13.38
CA ILE A 97 27.96 16.26 -13.53
C ILE A 97 26.68 15.76 -12.83
N MET A 98 26.42 16.22 -11.60
CA MET A 98 25.22 15.83 -10.85
C MET A 98 23.93 16.30 -11.54
N SER A 99 23.91 17.49 -12.11
CA SER A 99 22.76 18.00 -12.84
C SER A 99 22.43 17.13 -14.05
N ILE A 100 23.45 16.77 -14.85
CA ILE A 100 23.30 15.88 -16.00
C ILE A 100 22.85 14.50 -15.58
N ALA A 101 23.45 13.94 -14.53
CA ALA A 101 23.13 12.61 -14.01
C ALA A 101 21.69 12.53 -13.48
N LEU A 102 21.23 13.53 -12.76
CA LEU A 102 19.86 13.58 -12.25
C LEU A 102 18.83 13.77 -13.37
N GLU A 103 19.15 14.56 -14.40
CA GLU A 103 18.25 14.71 -15.55
C GLU A 103 18.16 13.40 -16.35
N GLN A 104 19.28 12.70 -16.56
CA GLN A 104 19.28 11.39 -17.20
C GLN A 104 18.49 10.36 -16.39
N ALA A 105 18.66 10.36 -15.05
CA ALA A 105 17.87 9.53 -14.14
C ALA A 105 16.37 9.86 -14.20
N ARG A 106 16.01 11.13 -14.44
CA ARG A 106 14.62 11.53 -14.64
C ARG A 106 14.01 10.87 -15.87
N TYR A 107 14.70 10.88 -17.00
CA TYR A 107 14.23 10.20 -18.21
C TYR A 107 14.08 8.69 -18.00
N GLY A 108 15.08 8.04 -17.40
CA GLY A 108 15.00 6.61 -17.08
C GLY A 108 13.83 6.27 -16.15
N ARG A 109 13.64 7.06 -15.11
CA ARG A 109 12.53 6.87 -14.15
C ARG A 109 11.16 7.06 -14.80
N ILE A 110 10.99 8.07 -15.66
CA ILE A 110 9.74 8.29 -16.40
C ILE A 110 9.46 7.14 -17.35
N HIS A 111 10.48 6.62 -18.02
CA HIS A 111 10.36 5.44 -18.87
C HIS A 111 9.87 4.23 -18.06
N ILE A 112 10.49 3.95 -16.92
CA ILE A 112 10.09 2.83 -16.03
C ILE A 112 8.66 3.01 -15.52
N LEU A 113 8.26 4.22 -15.12
CA LEU A 113 6.86 4.51 -14.74
C LEU A 113 5.89 4.21 -15.89
N GLY A 114 6.29 4.50 -17.14
CA GLY A 114 5.53 4.15 -18.32
C GLY A 114 5.36 2.63 -18.50
N GLU A 115 6.42 1.85 -18.27
CA GLU A 115 6.36 0.39 -18.30
C GLU A 115 5.49 -0.17 -17.17
N MET A 116 5.62 0.36 -15.95
CA MET A 116 4.79 -0.02 -14.80
C MET A 116 3.30 0.28 -15.06
N SER A 117 2.98 1.37 -15.74
CA SER A 117 1.61 1.77 -16.05
C SER A 117 0.88 0.80 -17.00
N LYS A 118 1.62 -0.03 -17.73
CA LYS A 118 1.03 -1.11 -18.55
C LYS A 118 0.38 -2.20 -17.69
N ALA A 119 0.85 -2.36 -16.45
CA ALA A 119 0.26 -3.30 -15.49
C ALA A 119 -0.83 -2.62 -14.64
N LEU A 120 -0.52 -1.47 -14.05
CA LEU A 120 -1.44 -0.70 -13.19
C LEU A 120 -1.20 0.80 -13.37
N THR A 121 -2.25 1.54 -13.69
CA THR A 121 -2.20 3.02 -13.85
C THR A 121 -2.47 3.75 -12.54
N SER A 122 -3.20 3.13 -11.62
CA SER A 122 -3.58 3.67 -10.30
C SER A 122 -3.74 2.55 -9.29
N ALA A 123 -3.77 2.90 -8.01
CA ALA A 123 -4.15 1.95 -6.98
C ALA A 123 -5.59 1.45 -7.22
N ARG A 124 -5.88 0.20 -6.86
CA ARG A 124 -7.25 -0.33 -6.87
C ARG A 124 -8.09 0.47 -5.89
N GLU A 125 -9.37 0.63 -6.20
CA GLU A 125 -10.32 1.42 -5.39
C GLU A 125 -10.55 0.79 -4.01
N ASP A 126 -10.59 -0.56 -3.97
CA ASP A 126 -10.80 -1.33 -2.74
C ASP A 126 -9.58 -2.14 -2.36
N LEU A 127 -9.45 -2.41 -1.06
CA LEU A 127 -8.49 -3.39 -0.57
C LEU A 127 -8.82 -4.78 -1.11
N ALA A 128 -7.79 -5.58 -1.38
CA ALA A 128 -7.95 -6.96 -1.80
C ALA A 128 -8.82 -7.74 -0.79
N ASP A 129 -9.59 -8.73 -1.28
CA ASP A 129 -10.50 -9.52 -0.42
C ASP A 129 -9.78 -10.31 0.68
N SER A 130 -8.51 -10.64 0.44
CA SER A 130 -7.63 -11.28 1.41
C SER A 130 -7.04 -10.33 2.45
N ALA A 131 -7.17 -9.01 2.25
CA ALA A 131 -6.63 -8.02 3.17
C ALA A 131 -7.55 -7.82 4.38
N PRO A 132 -7.00 -7.58 5.58
CA PRO A 132 -7.79 -7.13 6.71
C PRO A 132 -8.53 -5.84 6.37
N LYS A 133 -9.81 -5.76 6.71
CA LYS A 133 -10.65 -4.57 6.48
C LYS A 133 -11.18 -4.02 7.80
N ILE A 134 -11.19 -2.69 7.93
CA ILE A 134 -11.87 -1.97 9.01
C ILE A 134 -12.99 -1.17 8.37
N THR A 135 -14.22 -1.58 8.66
CA THR A 135 -15.43 -0.87 8.21
C THR A 135 -15.96 -0.01 9.36
N THR A 136 -16.16 1.27 9.09
CA THR A 136 -16.73 2.20 10.06
C THR A 136 -18.17 2.51 9.68
N LEU A 137 -19.09 2.37 10.61
CA LEU A 137 -20.51 2.76 10.45
C LEU A 137 -20.91 3.70 11.58
N LYS A 138 -21.93 4.49 11.32
CA LYS A 138 -22.59 5.33 12.30
C LYS A 138 -23.97 4.79 12.62
N ILE A 139 -24.25 4.60 13.89
CA ILE A 139 -25.54 4.15 14.39
C ILE A 139 -26.14 5.17 15.36
N PRO A 140 -27.45 5.20 15.57
CA PRO A 140 -28.05 5.98 16.64
C PRO A 140 -27.54 5.53 18.01
N VAL A 141 -27.25 6.49 18.90
CA VAL A 141 -26.67 6.22 20.23
C VAL A 141 -27.58 5.33 21.09
N ASP A 142 -28.90 5.48 20.97
CA ASP A 142 -29.88 4.66 21.66
C ASP A 142 -29.82 3.17 21.24
N LYS A 143 -29.29 2.87 20.05
CA LYS A 143 -29.11 1.52 19.52
C LYS A 143 -27.84 0.81 20.00
N ILE A 144 -26.91 1.53 20.63
CA ILE A 144 -25.68 0.93 21.17
C ILE A 144 -25.99 -0.23 22.12
N ARG A 145 -26.98 -0.05 23.01
CA ARG A 145 -27.36 -1.07 23.99
C ARG A 145 -27.93 -2.32 23.31
N ASP A 146 -28.64 -2.17 22.22
CA ASP A 146 -29.24 -3.30 21.47
C ASP A 146 -28.14 -4.15 20.82
N ILE A 147 -27.05 -3.53 20.32
CA ILE A 147 -25.91 -4.25 19.71
C ILE A 147 -25.05 -4.93 20.78
N ILE A 148 -24.81 -4.24 21.91
CA ILE A 148 -24.02 -4.83 22.99
C ILE A 148 -24.81 -6.01 23.61
N GLY A 149 -26.10 -5.83 23.82
CA GLY A 149 -26.97 -6.80 24.48
C GLY A 149 -26.71 -6.98 25.97
N PRO A 150 -27.55 -7.75 26.69
CA PRO A 150 -27.41 -8.00 28.11
C PRO A 150 -26.05 -8.62 28.44
N GLY A 151 -25.25 -7.93 29.26
CA GLY A 151 -23.89 -8.36 29.61
C GLY A 151 -22.94 -8.56 28.46
N GLY A 152 -23.18 -7.90 27.33
CA GLY A 152 -22.35 -8.00 26.12
C GLY A 152 -22.57 -9.29 25.33
N LYS A 153 -23.67 -9.97 25.49
CA LYS A 153 -23.94 -11.26 24.85
C LYS A 153 -24.02 -11.15 23.33
N ILE A 154 -24.79 -10.17 22.82
CA ILE A 154 -25.06 -10.05 21.38
C ILE A 154 -23.78 -9.69 20.61
N ILE A 155 -22.99 -8.72 21.11
CA ILE A 155 -21.74 -8.36 20.45
C ILE A 155 -20.73 -9.52 20.43
N ARG A 156 -20.68 -10.33 21.50
CA ARG A 156 -19.82 -11.52 21.50
C ARG A 156 -20.30 -12.57 20.51
N GLU A 157 -21.59 -12.83 20.41
CA GLU A 157 -22.17 -13.75 19.42
C GLU A 157 -21.80 -13.32 17.99
N ILE A 158 -21.94 -12.02 17.67
CA ILE A 158 -21.55 -11.51 16.35
C ILE A 158 -20.07 -11.74 16.09
N CYS A 159 -19.21 -11.43 17.07
CA CYS A 159 -17.75 -11.63 16.93
C CYS A 159 -17.38 -13.12 16.76
N GLU A 160 -18.04 -14.02 17.49
CA GLU A 160 -17.80 -15.46 17.39
C GLU A 160 -18.30 -16.05 16.06
N GLU A 161 -19.49 -15.65 15.61
CA GLU A 161 -20.08 -16.12 14.35
C GLU A 161 -19.28 -15.66 13.12
N THR A 162 -18.77 -14.43 13.16
CA THR A 162 -18.13 -13.79 11.98
C THR A 162 -16.62 -13.81 12.02
N GLY A 163 -16.02 -14.00 13.19
CA GLY A 163 -14.57 -13.83 13.40
C GLY A 163 -14.10 -12.37 13.36
N ALA A 164 -15.02 -11.40 13.28
CA ALA A 164 -14.69 -9.98 13.31
C ALA A 164 -14.55 -9.47 14.75
N LYS A 165 -13.84 -8.35 14.91
CA LYS A 165 -13.81 -7.56 16.15
C LYS A 165 -14.66 -6.32 15.97
N ILE A 166 -15.47 -5.98 16.96
CA ILE A 166 -16.37 -4.83 16.93
C ILE A 166 -16.05 -3.92 18.10
N ASP A 167 -15.70 -2.67 17.80
CA ASP A 167 -15.55 -1.60 18.78
C ASP A 167 -16.66 -0.58 18.58
N ILE A 168 -17.27 -0.11 19.67
CA ILE A 168 -18.36 0.87 19.64
C ILE A 168 -17.97 2.05 20.51
N GLU A 169 -17.96 3.24 19.93
CA GLU A 169 -17.71 4.49 20.62
C GLU A 169 -19.02 5.08 21.17
N GLU A 170 -18.92 5.91 22.19
CA GLU A 170 -20.08 6.51 22.87
C GLU A 170 -20.95 7.39 21.95
N ASP A 171 -20.35 7.92 20.89
CA ASP A 171 -21.02 8.75 19.88
C ASP A 171 -21.79 7.95 18.83
N GLY A 172 -21.81 6.60 18.94
CA GLY A 172 -22.44 5.70 17.97
C GLY A 172 -21.56 5.32 16.77
N THR A 173 -20.26 5.62 16.81
CA THR A 173 -19.31 5.10 15.81
C THR A 173 -19.02 3.63 16.11
N VAL A 174 -19.26 2.76 15.13
CA VAL A 174 -18.98 1.33 15.19
C VAL A 174 -17.87 1.00 14.22
N LYS A 175 -16.77 0.43 14.73
CA LYS A 175 -15.64 -0.05 13.93
C LYS A 175 -15.66 -1.57 13.91
N VAL A 176 -15.81 -2.14 12.72
CA VAL A 176 -15.77 -3.58 12.48
C VAL A 176 -14.45 -3.93 11.83
N ALA A 177 -13.56 -4.56 12.58
CA ALA A 177 -12.27 -5.04 12.08
C ALA A 177 -12.35 -6.52 11.77
N ALA A 178 -12.07 -6.91 10.53
CA ALA A 178 -12.14 -8.29 10.07
C ALA A 178 -10.88 -8.69 9.31
N VAL A 179 -10.48 -9.95 9.44
CA VAL A 179 -9.31 -10.51 8.76
C VAL A 179 -9.59 -10.75 7.27
N THR A 180 -10.85 -10.96 6.90
CA THR A 180 -11.30 -11.15 5.50
C THR A 180 -12.52 -10.29 5.20
N GLY A 181 -12.72 -9.96 3.91
CA GLY A 181 -13.90 -9.20 3.45
C GLY A 181 -15.23 -9.82 3.89
N PRO A 182 -15.50 -11.11 3.59
CA PRO A 182 -16.75 -11.77 3.97
C PRO A 182 -17.04 -11.75 5.47
N SER A 183 -16.01 -11.89 6.30
CA SER A 183 -16.12 -11.79 7.77
C SER A 183 -16.62 -10.41 8.22
N GLY A 184 -16.06 -9.36 7.64
CA GLY A 184 -16.47 -7.98 7.91
C GLY A 184 -17.89 -7.67 7.43
N GLU A 185 -18.24 -8.12 6.24
CA GLU A 185 -19.58 -7.94 5.65
C GLU A 185 -20.66 -8.63 6.49
N GLY A 186 -20.38 -9.84 6.97
CA GLY A 186 -21.28 -10.57 7.87
C GLY A 186 -21.54 -9.82 9.18
N ALA A 187 -20.50 -9.31 9.82
CA ALA A 187 -20.61 -8.51 11.04
C ALA A 187 -21.37 -7.20 10.82
N VAL A 188 -21.06 -6.48 9.73
CA VAL A 188 -21.78 -5.25 9.33
C VAL A 188 -23.24 -5.51 9.07
N ALA A 189 -23.60 -6.61 8.38
CA ALA A 189 -24.98 -6.99 8.11
C ALA A 189 -25.75 -7.29 9.41
N ARG A 190 -25.13 -7.99 10.36
CA ARG A 190 -25.71 -8.25 11.69
C ARG A 190 -25.97 -6.96 12.47
N VAL A 191 -24.99 -6.06 12.51
CA VAL A 191 -25.13 -4.75 13.19
C VAL A 191 -26.27 -3.94 12.56
N ARG A 192 -26.32 -3.85 11.23
CA ARG A 192 -27.38 -3.13 10.50
C ARG A 192 -28.75 -3.75 10.75
N GLY A 193 -28.86 -5.07 10.79
CA GLY A 193 -30.11 -5.78 11.09
C GLY A 193 -30.66 -5.44 12.48
N ILE A 194 -29.81 -5.34 13.49
CA ILE A 194 -30.21 -4.94 14.84
C ILE A 194 -30.66 -3.48 14.88
N VAL A 195 -29.93 -2.59 14.21
CA VAL A 195 -30.27 -1.16 14.13
C VAL A 195 -31.60 -0.92 13.43
N ALA A 196 -31.86 -1.65 12.34
CA ALA A 196 -33.11 -1.54 11.58
C ALA A 196 -34.35 -2.01 12.38
N GLY A 197 -34.15 -2.86 13.39
CA GLY A 197 -35.25 -3.45 14.13
C GLY A 197 -36.11 -4.42 13.29
N PRO A 198 -37.17 -5.02 13.86
CA PRO A 198 -38.10 -5.82 13.09
C PRO A 198 -38.82 -4.89 12.10
N GLY A 199 -38.63 -5.17 10.80
CA GLY A 199 -39.32 -4.45 9.75
C GLY A 199 -40.84 -4.51 9.91
N PRO A 200 -41.62 -3.61 9.27
CA PRO A 200 -43.08 -3.55 9.44
C PRO A 200 -43.83 -4.81 8.99
N TRP A 201 -43.15 -5.86 8.53
CA TRP A 201 -43.70 -7.14 8.07
C TRP A 201 -43.11 -8.34 8.78
N GLY A 202 -42.55 -8.17 9.99
CA GLY A 202 -42.15 -9.31 10.82
C GLY A 202 -43.37 -10.09 11.27
N ILE A 203 -43.83 -11.07 10.48
CA ILE A 203 -44.83 -12.04 10.89
C ILE A 203 -44.18 -12.92 11.97
N PHE A 204 -44.56 -12.71 13.22
CA PHE A 204 -44.32 -13.68 14.29
C PHE A 204 -45.12 -14.92 13.98
N GLY A 205 -44.49 -15.94 13.42
CA GLY A 205 -45.05 -17.28 13.39
C GLY A 205 -45.14 -17.84 14.81
N GLY A 206 -46.21 -17.48 15.52
CA GLY A 206 -46.55 -18.11 16.77
C GLY A 206 -46.92 -19.58 16.50
N ARG A 207 -46.11 -20.53 16.93
CA ARG A 207 -46.57 -21.90 17.13
C ARG A 207 -47.43 -21.87 18.39
N GLY A 208 -48.74 -21.84 18.16
CA GLY A 208 -49.69 -22.24 19.16
C GLY A 208 -49.76 -23.77 19.21
N GLY A 209 -49.90 -24.30 20.38
CA GLY A 209 -50.17 -25.72 20.65
C GLY A 209 -49.56 -26.12 21.96
#